data_557570b40b19d91408390364d4c5cf6f
#
_entry.id   557570b40b19d91408390364d4c5cf6f
#
_cell.length_a   1.000
_cell.length_b   1.000
_cell.length_c   1.000
_cell.angle_alpha   90.00
_cell.angle_beta   90.00
_cell.angle_gamma   90.00
#
_symmetry.space_group_name_H-M   'P 1'
#
loop_
_entity.id
_entity.type
_entity.pdbx_description
1 polymer ?
#
loop_
_entity_poly.entity_id
_entity_poly.type
_entity_poly.pdbx_seq_one_letter_code
_entity_poly.pdbx_strand_id
1 'polypeptide(L)'
;MTEELVDAFSAMQPTGFGNPAPVFCVRGVHTTEIHTMGKDGAHLRMKLTQGSDMRNAIGFRMGERMNTLPEVVEAILSLSINVWQDRRSVQCELRQIQAYMPGRAFVSECQRQADRIDSAMLDAVRLEGEQPKQIENMTLKQAEDVLADAFSEGYQGVLLGVHTLAAMKLLNVHLAVLHAQLDYAIGGTADIRGFNTLVMAPNWSKIAFKPRVIVAMDGFLSDGERAWATEQFPHTRIIEVTDMRGQAASAAERLLPMDDALRGLYKALRQREKVDCTMNMLAAATGLDEGMILAGLMILSELHLIEYRTEPLEWRILPSGKVSLENSRFRARLMRMKDEGRKTI
;
A
#
# COMPACT_ATOMS: atom_id res chain seq x y z
N MET A 1 -1.10 -16.27 21.70
CA MET A 1 -2.03 -17.44 21.78
C MET A 1 -1.90 -18.03 23.18
N THR A 2 -2.96 -17.99 23.99
CA THR A 2 -2.93 -18.43 25.41
C THR A 2 -3.84 -19.65 25.61
N GLU A 3 -3.67 -20.34 26.75
CA GLU A 3 -4.53 -21.49 27.11
C GLU A 3 -5.97 -21.05 27.32
N GLU A 4 -6.20 -19.88 27.94
CA GLU A 4 -7.53 -19.31 28.14
C GLU A 4 -8.26 -19.08 26.81
N LEU A 5 -7.53 -18.67 25.77
CA LEU A 5 -8.09 -18.51 24.41
C LEU A 5 -8.56 -19.86 23.88
N VAL A 6 -7.76 -20.92 24.04
CA VAL A 6 -8.11 -22.27 23.54
C VAL A 6 -9.29 -22.84 24.34
N ASP A 7 -9.27 -22.66 25.65
CA ASP A 7 -10.39 -23.12 26.54
C ASP A 7 -11.68 -22.36 26.21
N ALA A 8 -11.65 -21.07 25.88
CA ALA A 8 -12.81 -20.30 25.46
C ALA A 8 -13.49 -20.87 24.20
N PHE A 9 -12.72 -21.45 23.26
CA PHE A 9 -13.30 -22.11 22.08
C PHE A 9 -14.01 -23.43 22.39
N SER A 10 -13.80 -24.02 23.56
CA SER A 10 -14.52 -25.19 23.96
C SER A 10 -16.06 -24.94 24.10
N ALA A 11 -16.43 -23.68 24.33
CA ALA A 11 -17.82 -23.25 24.30
C ALA A 11 -18.51 -23.36 22.93
N MET A 12 -17.72 -23.49 21.86
CA MET A 12 -18.25 -23.69 20.49
C MET A 12 -18.50 -25.18 20.16
N GLN A 13 -18.21 -26.09 21.08
CA GLN A 13 -18.43 -27.52 20.87
C GLN A 13 -19.94 -27.88 21.00
N PRO A 14 -20.43 -28.94 20.31
CA PRO A 14 -19.66 -29.84 19.46
C PRO A 14 -19.34 -29.23 18.09
N THR A 15 -18.08 -29.38 17.65
CA THR A 15 -17.65 -29.04 16.29
C THR A 15 -17.81 -30.23 15.37
N GLY A 16 -18.11 -30.01 14.08
CA GLY A 16 -18.31 -31.06 13.09
C GLY A 16 -18.93 -30.54 11.80
N PHE A 17 -19.72 -31.38 11.15
CA PHE A 17 -20.43 -31.02 9.93
C PHE A 17 -21.43 -29.88 10.22
N GLY A 18 -21.31 -28.76 9.52
CA GLY A 18 -22.11 -27.55 9.74
C GLY A 18 -21.60 -26.59 10.83
N ASN A 19 -20.69 -27.06 11.70
CA ASN A 19 -20.02 -26.23 12.72
C ASN A 19 -18.54 -26.59 12.80
N PRO A 20 -17.70 -26.14 11.81
CA PRO A 20 -16.29 -26.50 11.77
C PRO A 20 -15.52 -25.90 12.95
N ALA A 21 -14.49 -26.63 13.42
CA ALA A 21 -13.58 -26.09 14.43
C ALA A 21 -12.90 -24.81 13.94
N PRO A 22 -12.69 -23.82 14.82
CA PRO A 22 -12.04 -22.57 14.44
C PRO A 22 -10.60 -22.81 13.95
N VAL A 23 -10.23 -22.13 12.89
CA VAL A 23 -8.87 -22.07 12.37
C VAL A 23 -8.35 -20.65 12.42
N PHE A 24 -7.04 -20.50 12.59
CA PHE A 24 -6.38 -19.23 12.78
C PHE A 24 -5.37 -19.00 11.65
N CYS A 25 -5.34 -17.81 11.11
CA CYS A 25 -4.28 -17.38 10.21
C CYS A 25 -3.27 -16.57 11.00
N VAL A 26 -2.02 -17.03 11.06
CA VAL A 26 -0.89 -16.29 11.61
C VAL A 26 0.01 -15.86 10.46
N ARG A 27 0.51 -14.63 10.53
CA ARG A 27 1.31 -14.02 9.46
C ARG A 27 2.59 -13.44 9.99
N GLY A 28 3.66 -13.49 9.19
CA GLY A 28 4.95 -12.93 9.56
C GLY A 28 5.57 -13.64 10.76
N VAL A 29 5.38 -14.94 10.87
CA VAL A 29 6.01 -15.77 11.90
C VAL A 29 7.27 -16.44 11.37
N HIS A 30 8.33 -16.42 12.18
CA HIS A 30 9.57 -17.12 11.86
C HIS A 30 9.45 -18.59 12.18
N THR A 31 10.02 -19.43 11.31
CA THR A 31 10.13 -20.87 11.53
C THR A 31 11.52 -21.20 12.05
N THR A 32 11.59 -21.88 13.19
CA THR A 32 12.85 -22.33 13.80
C THR A 32 12.74 -23.77 14.28
N GLU A 33 13.87 -24.41 14.57
CA GLU A 33 13.94 -25.78 15.09
C GLU A 33 13.06 -26.76 14.27
N ILE A 34 13.26 -26.74 12.95
CA ILE A 34 12.46 -27.54 12.01
C ILE A 34 13.03 -28.97 11.97
N HIS A 35 12.19 -29.95 12.26
CA HIS A 35 12.57 -31.39 12.18
C HIS A 35 11.43 -32.20 11.61
N THR A 36 11.77 -33.30 10.98
CA THR A 36 10.78 -34.34 10.65
C THR A 36 10.54 -35.27 11.83
N MET A 37 9.33 -35.79 11.93
CA MET A 37 8.95 -36.78 12.96
C MET A 37 8.02 -37.84 12.41
N GLY A 38 7.90 -38.93 13.19
CA GLY A 38 7.09 -40.10 12.80
C GLY A 38 7.86 -41.08 11.91
N LYS A 39 7.18 -42.15 11.52
CA LYS A 39 7.77 -43.15 10.66
C LYS A 39 8.10 -42.55 9.30
N ASP A 40 9.30 -42.74 8.82
CA ASP A 40 9.82 -42.26 7.54
C ASP A 40 9.82 -40.70 7.42
N GLY A 41 9.80 -39.98 8.55
CA GLY A 41 9.82 -38.52 8.54
C GLY A 41 8.54 -37.86 7.97
N ALA A 42 7.40 -38.58 8.04
CA ALA A 42 6.16 -38.17 7.39
C ALA A 42 5.58 -36.82 7.90
N HIS A 43 5.92 -36.43 9.12
CA HIS A 43 5.36 -35.25 9.77
C HIS A 43 6.44 -34.19 10.00
N LEU A 44 6.02 -32.93 10.10
CA LEU A 44 6.89 -31.80 10.35
C LEU A 44 6.62 -31.26 11.76
N ARG A 45 7.70 -31.01 12.50
CA ARG A 45 7.67 -30.30 13.79
C ARG A 45 8.55 -29.07 13.71
N MET A 46 8.08 -27.95 14.21
CA MET A 46 8.81 -26.70 14.23
C MET A 46 8.39 -25.82 15.40
N LYS A 47 9.14 -24.76 15.63
CA LYS A 47 8.71 -23.63 16.43
C LYS A 47 8.31 -22.48 15.53
N LEU A 48 7.18 -21.85 15.84
CA LEU A 48 6.72 -20.60 15.26
C LEU A 48 7.02 -19.48 16.27
N THR A 49 7.76 -18.46 15.84
CA THR A 49 8.18 -17.33 16.68
C THR A 49 7.70 -16.01 16.12
N GLN A 50 7.18 -15.12 16.99
CA GLN A 50 6.83 -13.76 16.64
C GLN A 50 7.12 -12.84 17.84
N GLY A 51 8.09 -11.96 17.72
CA GLY A 51 8.60 -11.19 18.85
C GLY A 51 9.12 -12.12 19.96
N SER A 52 8.63 -11.96 21.17
CA SER A 52 8.96 -12.83 22.32
C SER A 52 8.12 -14.11 22.40
N ASP A 53 7.07 -14.22 21.60
CA ASP A 53 6.18 -15.38 21.63
C ASP A 53 6.73 -16.53 20.79
N MET A 54 6.73 -17.74 21.37
CA MET A 54 7.16 -18.97 20.73
C MET A 54 6.15 -20.06 20.97
N ARG A 55 5.76 -20.79 19.91
CA ARG A 55 4.80 -21.91 19.99
C ARG A 55 5.29 -23.12 19.20
N ASN A 56 5.06 -24.30 19.75
CA ASN A 56 5.29 -25.55 19.03
C ASN A 56 4.19 -25.75 17.98
N ALA A 57 4.59 -26.14 16.78
CA ALA A 57 3.69 -26.44 15.68
C ALA A 57 3.99 -27.82 15.09
N ILE A 58 2.94 -28.54 14.73
CA ILE A 58 3.03 -29.86 14.07
C ILE A 58 2.24 -29.79 12.77
N GLY A 59 2.90 -30.18 11.67
CA GLY A 59 2.28 -30.36 10.35
C GLY A 59 2.21 -31.83 10.00
N PHE A 60 1.02 -32.44 10.09
CA PHE A 60 0.83 -33.83 9.70
C PHE A 60 0.98 -34.01 8.19
N ARG A 61 1.73 -35.01 7.76
CA ARG A 61 2.03 -35.31 6.35
C ARG A 61 2.72 -34.17 5.60
N MET A 62 3.47 -33.33 6.32
CA MET A 62 4.19 -32.17 5.77
C MET A 62 5.72 -32.36 5.80
N GLY A 63 6.22 -33.55 6.09
CA GLY A 63 7.66 -33.84 6.25
C GLY A 63 8.50 -33.42 5.03
N GLU A 64 7.97 -33.59 3.82
CA GLU A 64 8.62 -33.19 2.57
C GLU A 64 8.96 -31.73 2.49
N ARG A 65 8.21 -30.87 3.23
CA ARG A 65 8.39 -29.42 3.23
C ARG A 65 9.58 -28.94 4.05
N MET A 66 10.22 -29.79 4.84
CA MET A 66 11.32 -29.41 5.74
C MET A 66 12.39 -28.55 5.06
N ASN A 67 12.80 -28.93 3.85
CA ASN A 67 13.89 -28.27 3.12
C ASN A 67 13.42 -27.11 2.22
N THR A 68 12.11 -26.89 2.13
CA THR A 68 11.51 -25.87 1.24
C THR A 68 10.77 -24.78 2.00
N LEU A 69 10.74 -24.87 3.34
CA LEU A 69 10.10 -23.85 4.16
C LEU A 69 10.90 -22.54 4.14
N PRO A 70 10.26 -21.43 3.85
CA PRO A 70 10.89 -20.12 4.01
C PRO A 70 11.05 -19.76 5.49
N GLU A 71 11.98 -18.88 5.78
CA GLU A 71 12.25 -18.41 7.14
C GLU A 71 11.04 -17.70 7.76
N VAL A 72 10.33 -16.89 6.96
CA VAL A 72 9.13 -16.17 7.38
C VAL A 72 7.91 -16.69 6.63
N VAL A 73 6.90 -17.10 7.39
CA VAL A 73 5.72 -17.78 6.85
C VAL A 73 4.41 -17.12 7.27
N GLU A 74 3.37 -17.37 6.49
CA GLU A 74 2.01 -17.36 6.96
C GLU A 74 1.49 -18.80 7.06
N ALA A 75 0.69 -19.05 8.10
CA ALA A 75 0.17 -20.40 8.34
C ALA A 75 -1.29 -20.36 8.77
N ILE A 76 -2.06 -21.32 8.28
CA ILE A 76 -3.39 -21.64 8.80
C ILE A 76 -3.20 -22.82 9.78
N LEU A 77 -3.68 -22.63 10.99
CA LEU A 77 -3.51 -23.61 12.05
C LEU A 77 -4.77 -23.74 12.91
N SER A 78 -4.95 -24.89 13.52
CA SER A 78 -5.87 -25.12 14.63
C SER A 78 -5.09 -25.18 15.93
N LEU A 79 -5.74 -24.77 17.03
CA LEU A 79 -5.17 -24.78 18.37
C LEU A 79 -5.76 -25.93 19.19
N SER A 80 -4.91 -26.58 20.00
CA SER A 80 -5.30 -27.57 20.97
C SER A 80 -4.47 -27.43 22.24
N ILE A 81 -4.95 -27.98 23.34
CA ILE A 81 -4.15 -28.11 24.55
C ILE A 81 -3.50 -29.50 24.54
N ASN A 82 -2.19 -29.51 24.59
CA ASN A 82 -1.40 -30.71 24.82
C ASN A 82 -1.10 -30.83 26.33
N VAL A 83 -1.40 -31.99 26.88
CA VAL A 83 -1.09 -32.30 28.30
C VAL A 83 -0.01 -33.38 28.34
N TRP A 84 1.15 -33.04 28.85
CA TRP A 84 2.25 -33.97 28.99
C TRP A 84 2.89 -33.82 30.39
N GLN A 85 2.96 -34.92 31.14
CA GLN A 85 3.49 -34.92 32.51
C GLN A 85 2.87 -33.81 33.40
N ASP A 86 1.56 -33.70 33.38
CA ASP A 86 0.71 -32.69 34.10
C ASP A 86 1.00 -31.22 33.69
N ARG A 87 1.76 -31.01 32.64
CA ARG A 87 1.97 -29.67 32.09
C ARG A 87 1.07 -29.47 30.86
N ARG A 88 0.28 -28.42 30.94
CA ARG A 88 -0.56 -27.97 29.79
C ARG A 88 0.28 -27.05 28.91
N SER A 89 0.07 -27.12 27.61
CA SER A 89 0.67 -26.20 26.65
C SER A 89 -0.19 -26.08 25.41
N VAL A 90 -0.24 -24.90 24.82
CA VAL A 90 -0.90 -24.70 23.53
C VAL A 90 -0.07 -25.35 22.44
N GLN A 91 -0.68 -26.23 21.67
CA GLN A 91 -0.11 -26.84 20.48
C GLN A 91 -0.82 -26.31 19.25
N CYS A 92 -0.02 -25.92 18.24
CA CYS A 92 -0.51 -25.50 16.93
C CYS A 92 -0.45 -26.68 15.97
N GLU A 93 -1.57 -27.03 15.36
CA GLU A 93 -1.62 -28.02 14.28
C GLU A 93 -1.73 -27.26 12.94
N LEU A 94 -0.69 -27.38 12.11
CA LEU A 94 -0.65 -26.73 10.81
C LEU A 94 -1.62 -27.38 9.83
N ARG A 95 -2.48 -26.59 9.24
CA ARG A 95 -3.37 -26.99 8.14
C ARG A 95 -2.75 -26.59 6.80
N GLN A 96 -2.16 -25.40 6.76
CA GLN A 96 -1.45 -24.88 5.58
C GLN A 96 -0.30 -24.00 6.04
N ILE A 97 0.79 -23.97 5.30
CA ILE A 97 1.93 -23.09 5.53
C ILE A 97 2.53 -22.68 4.19
N GLN A 98 2.85 -21.39 4.05
CA GLN A 98 3.49 -20.85 2.84
C GLN A 98 4.37 -19.65 3.20
N ALA A 99 5.18 -19.20 2.24
CA ALA A 99 5.97 -17.99 2.42
C ALA A 99 5.08 -16.79 2.72
N TYR A 100 5.45 -16.04 3.73
CA TYR A 100 4.79 -14.76 3.99
C TYR A 100 5.32 -13.70 3.03
N MET A 101 4.46 -13.26 2.13
CA MET A 101 4.78 -12.26 1.11
C MET A 101 3.76 -11.12 1.13
N PRO A 102 3.69 -10.34 2.23
CA PRO A 102 2.66 -9.33 2.40
C PRO A 102 2.75 -8.25 1.31
N GLY A 103 3.95 -7.83 0.93
CA GLY A 103 4.15 -6.86 -0.13
C GLY A 103 3.60 -7.32 -1.48
N ARG A 104 3.71 -8.60 -1.82
CA ARG A 104 3.15 -9.15 -3.06
C ARG A 104 1.61 -9.17 -3.06
N ALA A 105 1.02 -9.53 -1.94
CA ALA A 105 -0.44 -9.48 -1.78
C ALA A 105 -0.94 -8.03 -1.86
N PHE A 106 -0.22 -7.10 -1.25
CA PHE A 106 -0.54 -5.68 -1.29
C PHE A 106 -0.39 -5.08 -2.69
N VAL A 107 0.66 -5.45 -3.45
CA VAL A 107 0.79 -5.05 -4.86
C VAL A 107 -0.44 -5.48 -5.67
N SER A 108 -0.93 -6.71 -5.45
CA SER A 108 -2.13 -7.19 -6.14
C SER A 108 -3.38 -6.41 -5.74
N GLU A 109 -3.50 -5.99 -4.48
CA GLU A 109 -4.57 -5.10 -4.03
C GLU A 109 -4.47 -3.73 -4.65
N CYS A 110 -3.29 -3.12 -4.67
CA CYS A 110 -3.05 -1.84 -5.35
C CYS A 110 -3.40 -1.89 -6.84
N GLN A 111 -3.11 -3.02 -7.51
CA GLN A 111 -3.50 -3.20 -8.91
C GLN A 111 -5.02 -3.19 -9.12
N ARG A 112 -5.78 -3.79 -8.20
CA ARG A 112 -7.26 -3.75 -8.26
C ARG A 112 -7.84 -2.36 -7.98
N GLN A 113 -7.10 -1.52 -7.26
CA GLN A 113 -7.50 -0.15 -6.91
C GLN A 113 -6.71 0.91 -7.69
N ALA A 114 -6.21 0.60 -8.88
CA ALA A 114 -5.34 1.48 -9.66
C ALA A 114 -5.96 2.86 -9.91
N ASP A 115 -7.23 2.92 -10.29
CA ASP A 115 -7.92 4.19 -10.58
C ASP A 115 -8.01 5.09 -9.34
N ARG A 116 -8.26 4.49 -8.16
CA ARG A 116 -8.25 5.22 -6.89
C ARG A 116 -6.87 5.76 -6.54
N ILE A 117 -5.82 4.98 -6.82
CA ILE A 117 -4.43 5.38 -6.59
C ILE A 117 -4.05 6.51 -7.54
N ASP A 118 -4.41 6.41 -8.81
CA ASP A 118 -4.18 7.46 -9.80
C ASP A 118 -4.90 8.76 -9.43
N SER A 119 -6.15 8.68 -8.98
CA SER A 119 -6.90 9.84 -8.50
C SER A 119 -6.19 10.53 -7.31
N ALA A 120 -5.76 9.76 -6.33
CA ALA A 120 -5.05 10.29 -5.16
C ALA A 120 -3.68 10.88 -5.54
N MET A 121 -2.98 10.27 -6.50
CA MET A 121 -1.75 10.83 -7.06
C MET A 121 -1.99 12.19 -7.72
N LEU A 122 -3.02 12.31 -8.55
CA LEU A 122 -3.39 13.57 -9.20
C LEU A 122 -3.75 14.67 -8.17
N ASP A 123 -4.45 14.29 -7.10
CA ASP A 123 -4.75 15.21 -6.00
C ASP A 123 -3.48 15.70 -5.30
N ALA A 124 -2.51 14.83 -5.02
CA ALA A 124 -1.23 15.21 -4.43
C ALA A 124 -0.40 16.15 -5.34
N VAL A 125 -0.39 15.90 -6.66
CA VAL A 125 0.24 16.81 -7.65
C VAL A 125 -0.39 18.19 -7.65
N ARG A 126 -1.71 18.29 -7.40
CA ARG A 126 -2.45 19.56 -7.42
C ARG A 126 -2.18 20.44 -6.19
N LEU A 127 -1.73 19.88 -5.08
CA LEU A 127 -1.51 20.63 -3.85
C LEU A 127 -0.54 21.80 -4.06
N GLU A 128 -0.89 22.95 -3.51
CA GLU A 128 -0.06 24.16 -3.52
C GLU A 128 0.53 24.40 -2.12
N GLY A 129 1.75 24.89 -2.07
CA GLY A 129 2.44 25.24 -0.82
C GLY A 129 3.87 25.67 -1.09
N GLU A 130 4.50 26.21 -0.05
CA GLU A 130 5.92 26.58 -0.09
C GLU A 130 6.77 25.38 0.32
N GLN A 131 7.94 25.24 -0.31
CA GLN A 131 8.84 24.12 -0.01
C GLN A 131 9.37 24.23 1.43
N PRO A 132 9.13 23.23 2.30
CA PRO A 132 9.62 23.24 3.68
C PRO A 132 11.14 23.02 3.72
N LYS A 133 11.79 23.63 4.72
CA LYS A 133 13.26 23.61 4.88
C LYS A 133 13.82 22.34 5.58
N GLN A 134 12.97 21.42 6.03
CA GLN A 134 13.36 20.35 6.96
C GLN A 134 13.22 18.93 6.40
N ILE A 135 13.23 18.76 5.07
CA ILE A 135 13.17 17.42 4.46
C ILE A 135 14.58 16.96 4.09
N GLU A 136 14.96 15.78 4.60
CA GLU A 136 16.23 15.15 4.27
C GLU A 136 16.13 14.42 2.94
N ASN A 137 17.03 14.73 1.99
CA ASN A 137 17.10 14.01 0.72
C ASN A 137 18.07 12.84 0.85
N MET A 138 17.62 11.64 0.43
CA MET A 138 18.42 10.41 0.49
C MET A 138 18.24 9.61 -0.81
N THR A 139 19.20 8.73 -1.09
CA THR A 139 19.03 7.64 -2.05
C THR A 139 18.21 6.52 -1.41
N LEU A 140 17.62 5.64 -2.24
CA LEU A 140 16.91 4.46 -1.74
C LEU A 140 17.80 3.63 -0.80
N LYS A 141 19.06 3.41 -1.17
CA LYS A 141 20.01 2.64 -0.34
C LYS A 141 20.24 3.27 1.04
N GLN A 142 20.42 4.58 1.10
CA GLN A 142 20.56 5.29 2.39
C GLN A 142 19.28 5.20 3.23
N ALA A 143 18.12 5.29 2.61
CA ALA A 143 16.84 5.13 3.30
C ALA A 143 16.65 3.69 3.82
N GLU A 144 17.03 2.68 3.05
CA GLU A 144 17.04 1.27 3.48
C GLU A 144 17.92 1.06 4.72
N ASP A 145 19.12 1.64 4.76
CA ASP A 145 20.02 1.53 5.90
C ASP A 145 19.39 2.17 7.16
N VAL A 146 18.77 3.35 7.04
CA VAL A 146 18.03 3.99 8.14
C VAL A 146 16.87 3.13 8.63
N LEU A 147 16.13 2.51 7.70
CA LEU A 147 15.01 1.63 8.05
C LEU A 147 15.49 0.35 8.73
N ALA A 148 16.56 -0.28 8.22
CA ALA A 148 17.13 -1.48 8.81
C ALA A 148 17.59 -1.23 10.27
N ASP A 149 18.25 -0.10 10.53
CA ASP A 149 18.65 0.30 11.88
C ASP A 149 17.42 0.52 12.78
N ALA A 150 16.42 1.27 12.29
CA ALA A 150 15.20 1.53 13.04
C ALA A 150 14.46 0.23 13.42
N PHE A 151 14.37 -0.73 12.51
CA PHE A 151 13.67 -2.00 12.75
C PHE A 151 14.50 -2.98 13.60
N SER A 152 15.84 -2.96 13.53
CA SER A 152 16.70 -3.82 14.38
C SER A 152 16.56 -3.50 15.85
N GLU A 153 16.29 -2.23 16.19
CA GLU A 153 16.05 -1.76 17.55
C GLU A 153 14.60 -1.97 18.02
N GLY A 154 13.77 -2.65 17.26
CA GLY A 154 12.33 -2.78 17.55
C GLY A 154 11.57 -1.46 17.48
N TYR A 155 12.04 -0.55 16.63
CA TYR A 155 11.51 0.80 16.50
C TYR A 155 10.06 0.79 16.01
N GLN A 156 9.24 1.63 16.60
CA GLN A 156 7.85 1.83 16.22
C GLN A 156 7.63 3.29 15.81
N GLY A 157 6.78 3.50 14.83
CA GLY A 157 6.45 4.84 14.33
C GLY A 157 7.11 5.18 12.99
N VAL A 158 7.34 4.17 12.14
CA VAL A 158 7.81 4.36 10.75
C VAL A 158 6.62 4.42 9.80
N LEU A 159 6.56 5.46 8.98
CA LEU A 159 5.57 5.62 7.92
C LEU A 159 6.28 5.70 6.58
N LEU A 160 6.02 4.76 5.69
CA LEU A 160 6.50 4.76 4.32
C LEU A 160 5.37 5.23 3.40
N GLY A 161 5.57 6.34 2.69
CA GLY A 161 4.63 6.83 1.67
C GLY A 161 5.08 6.41 0.28
N VAL A 162 4.18 5.86 -0.52
CA VAL A 162 4.39 5.46 -1.91
C VAL A 162 3.23 5.95 -2.76
N HIS A 163 3.50 6.64 -3.86
CA HIS A 163 2.44 7.23 -4.69
C HIS A 163 2.10 6.39 -5.91
N THR A 164 3.06 5.63 -6.44
CA THR A 164 2.90 4.96 -7.72
C THR A 164 2.98 3.45 -7.61
N LEU A 165 2.15 2.76 -8.40
CA LEU A 165 2.18 1.31 -8.47
C LEU A 165 3.53 0.77 -8.99
N ALA A 166 4.22 1.53 -9.85
CA ALA A 166 5.54 1.19 -10.34
C ALA A 166 6.57 1.17 -9.20
N ALA A 167 6.59 2.22 -8.37
CA ALA A 167 7.43 2.28 -7.18
C ALA A 167 7.10 1.15 -6.20
N MET A 168 5.81 0.89 -5.94
CA MET A 168 5.40 -0.20 -5.05
C MET A 168 5.90 -1.57 -5.51
N LYS A 169 5.84 -1.85 -6.82
CA LYS A 169 6.36 -3.10 -7.39
C LYS A 169 7.86 -3.25 -7.19
N LEU A 170 8.60 -2.18 -7.37
CA LEU A 170 10.05 -2.15 -7.17
C LEU A 170 10.40 -2.35 -5.69
N LEU A 171 9.77 -1.59 -4.82
CA LEU A 171 9.97 -1.65 -3.37
C LEU A 171 9.59 -3.01 -2.77
N ASN A 172 8.63 -3.72 -3.36
CA ASN A 172 8.29 -5.08 -2.94
C ASN A 172 9.47 -6.04 -3.01
N VAL A 173 10.45 -5.80 -3.88
CA VAL A 173 11.68 -6.59 -3.96
C VAL A 173 12.72 -6.04 -2.99
N HIS A 174 12.93 -4.72 -2.97
CA HIS A 174 13.95 -4.08 -2.14
C HIS A 174 13.69 -4.19 -0.64
N LEU A 175 12.43 -4.06 -0.23
CA LEU A 175 12.05 -4.11 1.19
C LEU A 175 11.68 -5.52 1.67
N ALA A 176 12.05 -6.58 0.94
CA ALA A 176 11.62 -7.95 1.23
C ALA A 176 11.88 -8.38 2.68
N VAL A 177 13.02 -7.99 3.25
CA VAL A 177 13.39 -8.31 4.65
C VAL A 177 12.54 -7.54 5.66
N LEU A 178 12.07 -6.34 5.31
CA LEU A 178 11.33 -5.45 6.20
C LEU A 178 9.82 -5.70 6.18
N HIS A 179 9.32 -6.38 5.15
CA HIS A 179 7.87 -6.61 4.95
C HIS A 179 7.17 -7.27 6.14
N ALA A 180 7.85 -8.12 6.87
CA ALA A 180 7.28 -8.80 8.05
C ALA A 180 6.97 -7.82 9.21
N GLN A 181 7.54 -6.63 9.19
CA GLN A 181 7.42 -5.61 10.23
C GLN A 181 6.51 -4.45 9.83
N LEU A 182 5.95 -4.48 8.62
CA LEU A 182 5.10 -3.44 8.08
C LEU A 182 3.65 -3.88 7.97
N ASP A 183 2.76 -3.01 8.38
CA ASP A 183 1.36 -3.03 7.95
C ASP A 183 1.20 -2.28 6.62
N TYR A 184 0.10 -2.52 5.93
CA TYR A 184 -0.16 -1.97 4.61
C TYR A 184 -1.51 -1.30 4.53
N ALA A 185 -1.56 -0.10 3.93
CA ALA A 185 -2.78 0.66 3.74
C ALA A 185 -2.82 1.37 2.39
N ILE A 186 -4.02 1.73 1.94
CA ILE A 186 -4.24 2.64 0.80
C ILE A 186 -4.91 3.90 1.33
N GLY A 187 -4.29 5.04 1.09
CA GLY A 187 -4.79 6.37 1.42
C GLY A 187 -4.61 6.80 2.88
N GLY A 188 -4.82 5.92 3.87
CA GLY A 188 -4.72 6.29 5.28
C GLY A 188 -4.57 5.08 6.20
N THR A 189 -4.47 5.30 7.51
CA THR A 189 -4.17 4.26 8.51
C THR A 189 -5.28 4.02 9.54
N ALA A 190 -6.51 4.48 9.28
CA ALA A 190 -7.62 4.41 10.24
C ALA A 190 -7.93 2.97 10.72
N ASP A 191 -7.77 1.98 9.83
CA ASP A 191 -8.07 0.57 10.09
C ASP A 191 -6.86 -0.24 10.52
N ILE A 192 -5.69 0.40 10.71
CA ILE A 192 -4.44 -0.25 11.04
C ILE A 192 -4.12 -0.04 12.52
N ARG A 193 -3.74 -1.13 13.20
CA ARG A 193 -3.34 -1.13 14.61
C ARG A 193 -1.83 -1.09 14.82
N GLY A 194 -1.07 -1.33 13.76
CA GLY A 194 0.40 -1.29 13.81
C GLY A 194 0.94 0.13 13.78
N PHE A 195 2.21 0.24 14.17
CA PHE A 195 2.92 1.52 14.26
C PHE A 195 3.95 1.71 13.14
N ASN A 196 4.20 0.66 12.35
CA ASN A 196 5.07 0.72 11.18
C ASN A 196 4.24 0.37 9.96
N THR A 197 4.05 1.33 9.07
CA THR A 197 3.06 1.19 8.00
C THR A 197 3.60 1.70 6.68
N LEU A 198 3.37 0.93 5.61
CA LEU A 198 3.51 1.41 4.24
C LEU A 198 2.14 1.83 3.73
N VAL A 199 2.02 3.09 3.32
CA VAL A 199 0.78 3.66 2.79
C VAL A 199 0.95 3.97 1.31
N MET A 200 0.13 3.35 0.50
CA MET A 200 0.00 3.65 -0.92
C MET A 200 -0.91 4.85 -1.13
N ALA A 201 -0.47 5.81 -1.94
CA ALA A 201 -1.19 7.06 -2.21
C ALA A 201 -1.63 7.78 -0.92
N PRO A 202 -0.67 8.23 -0.09
CA PRO A 202 -0.94 8.72 1.25
C PRO A 202 -1.79 9.98 1.23
N ASN A 203 -2.85 9.96 2.01
CA ASN A 203 -3.55 11.17 2.44
C ASN A 203 -3.08 11.49 3.88
N TRP A 204 -2.17 12.43 4.01
CA TRP A 204 -1.49 12.74 5.26
C TRP A 204 -2.44 13.09 6.41
N SER A 205 -3.63 13.67 6.12
CA SER A 205 -4.65 13.94 7.13
C SER A 205 -5.37 12.71 7.68
N LYS A 206 -5.25 11.57 6.99
CA LYS A 206 -5.86 10.29 7.39
C LYS A 206 -4.87 9.34 8.06
N ILE A 207 -3.70 9.83 8.43
CA ILE A 207 -2.73 9.05 9.20
C ILE A 207 -3.12 9.12 10.68
N ALA A 208 -3.51 8.00 11.25
CA ALA A 208 -4.13 7.92 12.58
C ALA A 208 -3.13 7.89 13.74
N PHE A 209 -1.84 7.77 13.47
CA PHE A 209 -0.77 7.80 14.48
C PHE A 209 0.24 8.91 14.23
N LYS A 210 1.10 9.19 15.21
CA LYS A 210 2.19 10.17 15.06
C LYS A 210 3.49 9.43 14.71
N PRO A 211 3.90 9.41 13.44
CA PRO A 211 5.14 8.77 13.05
C PRO A 211 6.34 9.53 13.61
N ARG A 212 7.40 8.81 13.94
CA ARG A 212 8.71 9.39 14.28
C ARG A 212 9.55 9.62 13.04
N VAL A 213 9.37 8.76 12.05
CA VAL A 213 10.03 8.86 10.75
C VAL A 213 8.99 8.68 9.65
N ILE A 214 9.01 9.59 8.68
CA ILE A 214 8.29 9.47 7.42
C ILE A 214 9.33 9.32 6.31
N VAL A 215 9.13 8.33 5.43
CA VAL A 215 9.95 8.19 4.23
C VAL A 215 9.03 8.23 3.01
N ALA A 216 9.14 9.28 2.20
CA ALA A 216 8.49 9.35 0.89
C ALA A 216 9.35 8.55 -0.10
N MET A 217 8.98 7.30 -0.35
CA MET A 217 9.81 6.30 -1.04
C MET A 217 9.98 6.57 -2.54
N ASP A 218 9.01 7.19 -3.20
CA ASP A 218 9.11 7.65 -4.60
C ASP A 218 9.08 9.19 -4.70
N GLY A 219 9.43 9.85 -3.61
CA GLY A 219 9.44 11.30 -3.46
C GLY A 219 8.05 11.88 -3.20
N PHE A 220 8.01 13.16 -2.89
CA PHE A 220 6.76 13.93 -2.86
C PHE A 220 6.43 14.44 -4.27
N LEU A 221 5.15 14.50 -4.60
CA LEU A 221 4.69 14.86 -5.94
C LEU A 221 4.56 16.37 -6.17
N SER A 222 4.53 17.17 -5.07
CA SER A 222 4.48 18.63 -5.14
C SER A 222 5.06 19.29 -3.89
N ASP A 223 5.38 20.58 -3.98
CA ASP A 223 5.80 21.38 -2.82
C ASP A 223 4.65 21.53 -1.82
N GLY A 224 3.40 21.58 -2.30
CA GLY A 224 2.23 21.60 -1.45
C GLY A 224 2.06 20.31 -0.64
N GLU A 225 2.37 19.16 -1.21
CA GLU A 225 2.35 17.90 -0.49
C GLU A 225 3.47 17.86 0.58
N ARG A 226 4.69 18.33 0.26
CA ARG A 226 5.78 18.48 1.23
C ARG A 226 5.37 19.38 2.40
N ALA A 227 4.81 20.55 2.09
CA ALA A 227 4.34 21.49 3.09
C ALA A 227 3.28 20.84 3.99
N TRP A 228 2.30 20.18 3.39
CA TRP A 228 1.22 19.53 4.14
C TRP A 228 1.72 18.40 5.06
N ALA A 229 2.58 17.53 4.58
CA ALA A 229 3.19 16.48 5.41
C ALA A 229 3.98 17.07 6.58
N THR A 230 4.73 18.15 6.35
CA THR A 230 5.53 18.83 7.39
C THR A 230 4.66 19.53 8.43
N GLU A 231 3.59 20.19 8.01
CA GLU A 231 2.65 20.87 8.89
C GLU A 231 1.85 19.88 9.76
N GLN A 232 1.45 18.76 9.18
CA GLN A 232 0.75 17.69 9.89
C GLN A 232 1.63 17.01 10.93
N PHE A 233 2.95 16.91 10.66
CA PHE A 233 3.91 16.18 11.49
C PHE A 233 5.15 17.03 11.86
N PRO A 234 4.99 18.13 12.61
CA PRO A 234 6.05 19.13 12.82
C PRO A 234 7.27 18.62 13.62
N HIS A 235 7.15 17.48 14.30
CA HIS A 235 8.22 16.87 15.11
C HIS A 235 8.72 15.55 14.55
N THR A 236 8.35 15.24 13.31
CA THR A 236 8.70 14.00 12.65
C THR A 236 9.92 14.21 11.75
N ARG A 237 10.84 13.28 11.77
CA ARG A 237 11.92 13.22 10.79
C ARG A 237 11.33 12.82 9.43
N ILE A 238 11.49 13.67 8.43
CA ILE A 238 10.94 13.44 7.09
C ILE A 238 12.07 13.24 6.10
N ILE A 239 12.06 12.12 5.42
CA ILE A 239 13.06 11.71 4.42
C ILE A 239 12.35 11.61 3.06
N GLU A 240 12.95 12.18 2.03
CA GLU A 240 12.52 12.04 0.65
C GLU A 240 13.55 11.26 -0.16
N VAL A 241 13.13 10.14 -0.76
CA VAL A 241 13.98 9.33 -1.62
C VAL A 241 14.00 9.95 -3.00
N THR A 242 15.21 10.31 -3.48
CA THR A 242 15.35 11.13 -4.69
C THR A 242 15.57 10.33 -5.98
N ASP A 243 16.23 9.19 -5.89
CA ASP A 243 16.54 8.30 -7.04
C ASP A 243 15.37 7.41 -7.48
N MET A 244 14.25 7.44 -6.73
CA MET A 244 13.00 6.77 -7.08
C MET A 244 11.97 7.68 -7.78
N ARG A 245 12.23 8.98 -7.89
CA ARG A 245 11.31 9.96 -8.52
C ARG A 245 10.96 9.63 -9.98
N GLY A 246 11.82 8.90 -10.70
CA GLY A 246 11.53 8.41 -12.05
C GLY A 246 10.26 7.55 -12.16
N GLN A 247 9.85 6.89 -11.07
CA GLN A 247 8.62 6.10 -11.04
C GLN A 247 7.37 6.99 -11.11
N ALA A 248 7.39 8.13 -10.43
CA ALA A 248 6.33 9.14 -10.50
C ALA A 248 6.25 9.77 -11.91
N ALA A 249 7.39 9.98 -12.57
CA ALA A 249 7.44 10.49 -13.93
C ALA A 249 6.75 9.56 -14.94
N SER A 250 6.95 8.26 -14.82
CA SER A 250 6.27 7.26 -15.66
C SER A 250 4.75 7.29 -15.48
N ALA A 251 4.27 7.45 -14.23
CA ALA A 251 2.85 7.62 -13.96
C ALA A 251 2.31 8.94 -14.52
N ALA A 252 3.05 10.04 -14.36
CA ALA A 252 2.66 11.34 -14.93
C ALA A 252 2.57 11.29 -16.47
N GLU A 253 3.49 10.58 -17.13
CA GLU A 253 3.42 10.40 -18.59
C GLU A 253 2.15 9.66 -19.04
N ARG A 254 1.75 8.63 -18.30
CA ARG A 254 0.54 7.87 -18.56
C ARG A 254 -0.74 8.68 -18.31
N LEU A 255 -0.75 9.49 -17.25
CA LEU A 255 -1.94 10.24 -16.82
C LEU A 255 -2.14 11.58 -17.52
N LEU A 256 -1.09 12.12 -18.16
CA LEU A 256 -1.15 13.41 -18.83
C LEU A 256 -1.83 13.30 -20.21
N PRO A 257 -3.05 13.84 -20.39
CA PRO A 257 -3.68 13.83 -21.70
C PRO A 257 -2.99 14.79 -22.68
N MET A 258 -2.81 14.34 -23.90
CA MET A 258 -2.31 15.21 -24.99
C MET A 258 -3.33 16.30 -25.34
N ASP A 259 -2.89 17.37 -25.99
CA ASP A 259 -3.73 18.52 -26.33
C ASP A 259 -4.98 18.15 -27.12
N ASP A 260 -4.86 17.25 -28.09
CA ASP A 260 -5.98 16.79 -28.89
C ASP A 260 -6.95 15.93 -28.07
N ALA A 261 -6.44 15.14 -27.13
CA ALA A 261 -7.24 14.38 -26.18
C ALA A 261 -8.05 15.30 -25.25
N LEU A 262 -7.42 16.38 -24.73
CA LEU A 262 -8.12 17.40 -23.94
C LEU A 262 -9.23 18.10 -24.74
N ARG A 263 -8.96 18.45 -26.00
CA ARG A 263 -9.98 19.03 -26.90
C ARG A 263 -11.12 18.05 -27.14
N GLY A 264 -10.79 16.77 -27.36
CA GLY A 264 -11.78 15.70 -27.52
C GLY A 264 -12.66 15.52 -26.29
N LEU A 265 -12.04 15.50 -25.10
CA LEU A 265 -12.74 15.43 -23.81
C LEU A 265 -13.70 16.61 -23.63
N TYR A 266 -13.20 17.83 -23.82
CA TYR A 266 -14.05 19.04 -23.70
C TYR A 266 -15.23 19.03 -24.67
N LYS A 267 -15.02 18.58 -25.91
CA LYS A 267 -16.10 18.41 -26.90
C LYS A 267 -17.13 17.37 -26.44
N ALA A 268 -16.67 16.24 -25.91
CA ALA A 268 -17.53 15.19 -25.37
C ALA A 268 -18.37 15.66 -24.19
N LEU A 269 -17.79 16.44 -23.28
CA LEU A 269 -18.47 17.05 -22.14
C LEU A 269 -19.56 18.04 -22.60
N ARG A 270 -19.27 18.90 -23.55
CA ARG A 270 -20.27 19.84 -24.12
C ARG A 270 -21.45 19.15 -24.77
N GLN A 271 -21.23 18.04 -25.44
CA GLN A 271 -22.29 17.26 -26.10
C GLN A 271 -23.20 16.53 -25.09
N ARG A 272 -22.73 16.28 -23.88
CA ARG A 272 -23.39 15.46 -22.85
C ARG A 272 -23.77 16.19 -21.58
N GLU A 273 -23.71 17.50 -21.55
CA GLU A 273 -23.93 18.34 -20.34
C GLU A 273 -25.30 18.10 -19.66
N LYS A 274 -26.28 17.56 -20.41
CA LYS A 274 -27.64 17.33 -19.91
C LYS A 274 -28.03 15.86 -19.87
N VAL A 275 -27.07 14.96 -19.95
CA VAL A 275 -27.29 13.50 -20.01
C VAL A 275 -26.59 12.86 -18.83
N ASP A 276 -27.28 11.98 -18.12
CA ASP A 276 -26.64 11.15 -17.11
C ASP A 276 -25.48 10.37 -17.78
N CYS A 277 -24.28 10.67 -17.35
CA CYS A 277 -23.06 10.15 -17.94
C CYS A 277 -22.16 9.57 -16.86
N THR A 278 -21.64 8.39 -17.10
CA THR A 278 -20.67 7.74 -16.24
C THR A 278 -19.25 7.94 -16.76
N MET A 279 -18.25 7.68 -15.92
CA MET A 279 -16.85 7.69 -16.34
C MET A 279 -16.59 6.74 -17.52
N ASN A 280 -17.18 5.54 -17.48
CA ASN A 280 -17.08 4.57 -18.56
C ASN A 280 -17.67 5.07 -19.90
N MET A 281 -18.74 5.86 -19.85
CA MET A 281 -19.33 6.46 -21.06
C MET A 281 -18.43 7.55 -21.64
N LEU A 282 -17.75 8.32 -20.81
CA LEU A 282 -16.72 9.28 -21.25
C LEU A 282 -15.51 8.56 -21.84
N ALA A 283 -15.05 7.50 -21.19
CA ALA A 283 -13.95 6.68 -21.67
C ALA A 283 -14.26 6.09 -23.05
N ALA A 284 -15.43 5.51 -23.24
CA ALA A 284 -15.87 4.98 -24.52
C ALA A 284 -16.00 6.07 -25.62
N ALA A 285 -16.39 7.29 -25.24
CA ALA A 285 -16.57 8.40 -26.19
C ALA A 285 -15.27 9.09 -26.59
N THR A 286 -14.25 9.04 -25.74
CA THR A 286 -12.99 9.77 -25.93
C THR A 286 -11.82 8.85 -26.24
N GLY A 287 -11.92 7.55 -25.92
CA GLY A 287 -10.81 6.59 -26.00
C GLY A 287 -9.75 6.79 -24.89
N LEU A 288 -10.05 7.61 -23.86
CA LEU A 288 -9.16 7.88 -22.75
C LEU A 288 -9.45 6.91 -21.59
N ASP A 289 -8.43 6.56 -20.83
CA ASP A 289 -8.62 5.88 -19.54
C ASP A 289 -9.16 6.84 -18.47
N GLU A 290 -9.63 6.27 -17.36
CA GLU A 290 -10.23 7.04 -16.27
C GLU A 290 -9.26 8.05 -15.66
N GLY A 291 -7.99 7.68 -15.48
CA GLY A 291 -6.97 8.57 -14.95
C GLY A 291 -6.70 9.76 -15.86
N MET A 292 -6.64 9.56 -17.18
CA MET A 292 -6.52 10.66 -18.16
C MET A 292 -7.76 11.56 -18.16
N ILE A 293 -8.97 10.99 -18.02
CA ILE A 293 -10.19 11.77 -17.93
C ILE A 293 -10.16 12.63 -16.68
N LEU A 294 -9.81 12.07 -15.51
CA LEU A 294 -9.69 12.82 -14.25
C LEU A 294 -8.67 13.95 -14.37
N ALA A 295 -7.48 13.68 -14.89
CA ALA A 295 -6.48 14.72 -15.14
C ALA A 295 -7.01 15.80 -16.09
N GLY A 296 -7.72 15.40 -17.14
CA GLY A 296 -8.37 16.33 -18.08
C GLY A 296 -9.44 17.20 -17.42
N LEU A 297 -10.29 16.62 -16.57
CA LEU A 297 -11.29 17.38 -15.80
C LEU A 297 -10.63 18.39 -14.86
N MET A 298 -9.54 18.00 -14.17
CA MET A 298 -8.76 18.90 -13.31
C MET A 298 -8.17 20.09 -14.10
N ILE A 299 -7.56 19.80 -15.26
CA ILE A 299 -7.00 20.84 -16.14
C ILE A 299 -8.11 21.79 -16.65
N LEU A 300 -9.21 21.26 -17.14
CA LEU A 300 -10.31 22.06 -17.67
C LEU A 300 -10.98 22.92 -16.59
N SER A 301 -11.08 22.40 -15.37
CA SER A 301 -11.64 23.11 -14.22
C SER A 301 -10.69 24.22 -13.74
N GLU A 302 -9.39 23.98 -13.66
CA GLU A 302 -8.40 25.01 -13.32
C GLU A 302 -8.40 26.16 -14.35
N LEU A 303 -8.66 25.85 -15.61
CA LEU A 303 -8.79 26.83 -16.68
C LEU A 303 -10.17 27.54 -16.71
N HIS A 304 -11.03 27.27 -15.73
CA HIS A 304 -12.40 27.82 -15.65
C HIS A 304 -13.26 27.53 -16.89
N LEU A 305 -13.03 26.37 -17.53
CA LEU A 305 -13.83 25.90 -18.66
C LEU A 305 -15.03 25.06 -18.21
N ILE A 306 -14.87 24.37 -17.07
CA ILE A 306 -15.92 23.56 -16.45
C ILE A 306 -15.89 23.69 -14.93
N GLU A 307 -17.01 23.39 -14.29
CA GLU A 307 -17.09 22.91 -12.90
C GLU A 307 -17.47 21.45 -12.92
N TYR A 308 -16.91 20.63 -12.03
CA TYR A 308 -17.22 19.20 -11.97
C TYR A 308 -17.17 18.66 -10.54
N ARG A 309 -17.83 17.52 -10.34
CA ARG A 309 -17.63 16.60 -9.21
C ARG A 309 -17.61 15.17 -9.73
N THR A 310 -16.99 14.27 -9.00
CA THR A 310 -16.76 12.88 -9.44
C THR A 310 -17.73 11.87 -8.81
N GLU A 311 -18.38 12.19 -7.70
CA GLU A 311 -19.28 11.28 -6.98
C GLU A 311 -20.60 11.96 -6.60
N PRO A 312 -21.65 11.79 -7.40
CA PRO A 312 -21.69 11.23 -8.76
C PRO A 312 -20.98 12.14 -9.77
N LEU A 313 -20.59 11.59 -10.94
CA LEU A 313 -19.95 12.37 -11.99
C LEU A 313 -20.95 13.37 -12.59
N GLU A 314 -20.71 14.63 -12.34
CA GLU A 314 -21.49 15.76 -12.85
C GLU A 314 -20.55 16.89 -13.27
N TRP A 315 -20.97 17.64 -14.26
CA TRP A 315 -20.23 18.84 -14.68
C TRP A 315 -21.15 19.89 -15.28
N ARG A 316 -20.65 21.12 -15.29
CA ARG A 316 -21.26 22.26 -15.93
C ARG A 316 -20.23 22.97 -16.81
N ILE A 317 -20.57 23.29 -18.04
CA ILE A 317 -19.73 24.09 -18.93
C ILE A 317 -19.84 25.57 -18.51
N LEU A 318 -18.69 26.22 -18.33
CA LEU A 318 -18.63 27.63 -17.98
C LEU A 318 -18.50 28.52 -19.24
N PRO A 319 -19.12 29.72 -19.25
CA PRO A 319 -18.89 30.70 -20.30
C PRO A 319 -17.41 31.10 -20.31
N SER A 320 -16.71 30.85 -21.39
CA SER A 320 -15.29 31.17 -21.49
C SER A 320 -14.93 31.66 -22.89
N GLY A 321 -13.92 32.54 -22.93
CA GLY A 321 -13.26 32.95 -24.17
C GLY A 321 -12.21 31.89 -24.61
N LYS A 322 -11.31 32.29 -25.48
CA LYS A 322 -10.18 31.48 -25.90
C LYS A 322 -9.18 31.38 -24.76
N VAL A 323 -8.91 30.18 -24.26
CA VAL A 323 -7.98 29.92 -23.14
C VAL A 323 -6.82 29.08 -23.64
N SER A 324 -5.59 29.42 -23.21
CA SER A 324 -4.42 28.60 -23.49
C SER A 324 -4.27 27.49 -22.44
N LEU A 325 -3.95 26.28 -22.89
CA LEU A 325 -3.62 25.14 -22.00
C LEU A 325 -2.34 25.38 -21.19
N GLU A 326 -1.48 26.30 -21.61
CA GLU A 326 -0.27 26.70 -20.89
C GLU A 326 -0.57 27.42 -19.58
N ASN A 327 -1.77 27.96 -19.40
CA ASN A 327 -2.20 28.62 -18.18
C ASN A 327 -2.53 27.63 -17.05
N SER A 328 -2.61 26.33 -17.31
CA SER A 328 -2.82 25.32 -16.28
C SER A 328 -1.50 25.00 -15.55
N ARG A 329 -1.43 25.39 -14.27
CA ARG A 329 -0.31 25.06 -13.38
C ARG A 329 -0.23 23.56 -13.11
N PHE A 330 -1.37 22.91 -12.95
CA PHE A 330 -1.46 21.47 -12.73
C PHE A 330 -0.89 20.70 -13.93
N ARG A 331 -1.29 21.06 -15.16
CA ARG A 331 -0.72 20.48 -16.38
C ARG A 331 0.79 20.71 -16.45
N ALA A 332 1.25 21.91 -16.14
CA ALA A 332 2.69 22.24 -16.14
C ALA A 332 3.47 21.41 -15.10
N ARG A 333 2.86 21.07 -13.95
CA ARG A 333 3.48 20.16 -12.95
C ARG A 333 3.60 18.74 -13.48
N LEU A 334 2.53 18.18 -14.05
CA LEU A 334 2.58 16.84 -14.68
C LEU A 334 3.62 16.78 -15.79
N MET A 335 3.74 17.81 -16.62
CA MET A 335 4.75 17.89 -17.65
C MET A 335 6.18 17.92 -17.07
N ARG A 336 6.42 18.71 -16.03
CA ARG A 336 7.73 18.73 -15.35
C ARG A 336 8.09 17.38 -14.76
N MET A 337 7.16 16.71 -14.08
CA MET A 337 7.37 15.36 -13.53
C MET A 337 7.76 14.35 -14.63
N LYS A 338 7.05 14.38 -15.75
CA LYS A 338 7.36 13.56 -16.92
C LYS A 338 8.80 13.83 -17.45
N ASP A 339 9.20 15.10 -17.53
CA ASP A 339 10.50 15.50 -18.07
C ASP A 339 11.65 15.20 -17.09
N GLU A 340 11.42 15.24 -15.78
CA GLU A 340 12.39 14.85 -14.75
C GLU A 340 12.77 13.37 -14.85
N GLY A 341 11.81 12.50 -15.13
CA GLY A 341 12.07 11.07 -15.33
C GLY A 341 12.93 10.75 -16.53
N ARG A 342 12.88 11.58 -17.56
CA ARG A 342 13.72 11.41 -18.78
C ARG A 342 15.18 11.78 -18.57
N LYS A 343 15.50 12.53 -17.51
CA LYS A 343 16.87 12.94 -17.18
C LYS A 343 17.59 11.94 -16.27
N THR A 344 16.85 11.00 -15.69
CA THR A 344 17.35 10.01 -14.72
C THR A 344 17.63 8.64 -15.37
N ILE A 345 17.29 8.47 -16.64
CA ILE A 345 17.64 7.34 -17.52
C ILE A 345 18.84 7.71 -18.39
#